data_c09ed1f7f1e03272155c368732f01940
#
_entry.id   c09ed1f7f1e03272155c368732f01940
#
_cell.length_a   1.000
_cell.length_b   1.000
_cell.length_c   1.000
_cell.angle_alpha   90.00
_cell.angle_beta   90.00
_cell.angle_gamma   90.00
#
_symmetry.space_group_name_H-M   'P 1'
#
loop_
_entity.id
_entity.type
_entity.pdbx_description
1 polymer ?
#
loop_
_entity_poly.entity_id
_entity_poly.type
_entity_poly.pdbx_seq_one_letter_code
_entity_poly.pdbx_strand_id
1 'polypeptide(L)'
;MNNREILNVAMAQSAIDLSAAASDFEKNENVIVTSTISEGARRYLKLPFSCQLVSYGNNIVASVLPEFRDLTEKYINSYPVEHLFETPHMHLLNDALLKKGQKICFMAEYFLPDIEVLRERHCPYTLRILTQEDFAELYLPEWSNALCENRKHLDVLGVGAYDGEKLVGLAGCSADCDSMWQIGIDVLPAYRRQGIASALTSRLAIEILNRGRVPFYCAAWSNVKSVRNAIKSGFRPAWVEMTAKSCETIDAMNGVIQ
;
A
#
# COMPACT_ATOMS: atom_id res chain seq x y z
N MET A 1 -11.30 -17.02 4.21
CA MET A 1 -9.81 -17.12 4.13
C MET A 1 -9.25 -17.06 5.54
N ASN A 2 -8.20 -17.86 5.84
CA ASN A 2 -7.41 -17.73 7.08
C ASN A 2 -6.21 -16.78 6.87
N ASN A 3 -5.47 -16.46 7.95
CA ASN A 3 -4.35 -15.52 7.87
C ASN A 3 -3.23 -15.97 6.93
N ARG A 4 -2.98 -17.29 6.80
CA ARG A 4 -1.98 -17.82 5.87
C ARG A 4 -2.41 -17.67 4.42
N GLU A 5 -3.67 -17.94 4.12
CA GLU A 5 -4.24 -17.74 2.78
C GLU A 5 -4.18 -16.26 2.36
N ILE A 6 -4.49 -15.34 3.27
CA ILE A 6 -4.39 -13.89 3.04
C ILE A 6 -2.94 -13.49 2.72
N LEU A 7 -1.98 -13.97 3.49
CA LEU A 7 -0.56 -13.71 3.25
C LEU A 7 -0.09 -14.28 1.90
N ASN A 8 -0.52 -15.50 1.56
CA ASN A 8 -0.18 -16.13 0.28
C ASN A 8 -0.72 -15.33 -0.92
N VAL A 9 -1.94 -14.78 -0.82
CA VAL A 9 -2.50 -13.88 -1.86
C VAL A 9 -1.64 -12.63 -1.99
N ALA A 10 -1.20 -12.03 -0.88
CA ALA A 10 -0.36 -10.83 -0.92
C ALA A 10 1.02 -11.11 -1.54
N MET A 11 1.68 -12.21 -1.15
CA MET A 11 2.97 -12.61 -1.74
C MET A 11 2.83 -12.94 -3.24
N ALA A 12 1.74 -13.60 -3.65
CA ALA A 12 1.47 -13.88 -5.05
C ALA A 12 1.27 -12.59 -5.86
N GLN A 13 0.56 -11.60 -5.32
CA GLN A 13 0.39 -10.31 -5.99
C GLN A 13 1.72 -9.54 -6.05
N SER A 14 2.49 -9.48 -4.96
CA SER A 14 3.81 -8.86 -4.96
C SER A 14 4.75 -9.52 -5.98
N ALA A 15 4.67 -10.85 -6.13
CA ALA A 15 5.45 -11.55 -7.14
C ALA A 15 5.10 -11.13 -8.58
N ILE A 16 3.81 -10.96 -8.88
CA ILE A 16 3.35 -10.43 -10.18
C ILE A 16 3.88 -9.01 -10.39
N ASP A 17 3.79 -8.16 -9.38
CA ASP A 17 4.24 -6.76 -9.44
C ASP A 17 5.76 -6.64 -9.68
N LEU A 18 6.54 -7.59 -9.16
CA LEU A 18 8.00 -7.58 -9.27
C LEU A 18 8.54 -8.41 -10.44
N SER A 19 7.72 -9.17 -11.15
CA SER A 19 8.14 -10.20 -12.11
C SER A 19 8.97 -11.32 -11.45
N ALA A 20 8.61 -11.71 -10.22
CA ALA A 20 9.24 -12.72 -9.38
C ALA A 20 8.32 -13.95 -9.19
N ALA A 21 8.77 -14.93 -8.45
CA ALA A 21 7.93 -16.04 -7.98
C ALA A 21 7.48 -15.79 -6.52
N ALA A 22 6.26 -16.22 -6.17
CA ALA A 22 5.76 -16.08 -4.80
C ALA A 22 6.66 -16.78 -3.77
N SER A 23 7.26 -17.92 -4.16
CA SER A 23 8.23 -18.65 -3.34
C SER A 23 9.54 -17.91 -3.08
N ASP A 24 9.82 -16.83 -3.84
CA ASP A 24 11.04 -16.03 -3.63
C ASP A 24 10.99 -15.29 -2.28
N PHE A 25 9.81 -14.94 -1.79
CA PHE A 25 9.63 -14.31 -0.46
C PHE A 25 9.82 -15.27 0.73
N GLU A 26 9.86 -16.59 0.47
CA GLU A 26 10.04 -17.62 1.51
C GLU A 26 11.50 -18.11 1.59
N LYS A 27 12.39 -17.61 0.71
CA LYS A 27 13.81 -17.95 0.72
C LYS A 27 14.56 -17.26 1.86
N ASN A 28 15.66 -17.86 2.29
CA ASN A 28 16.55 -17.25 3.27
C ASN A 28 17.56 -16.27 2.64
N GLU A 29 17.84 -16.43 1.35
CA GLU A 29 18.69 -15.53 0.57
C GLU A 29 17.89 -14.45 -0.14
N ASN A 30 18.50 -13.28 -0.34
CA ASN A 30 17.93 -12.21 -1.14
C ASN A 30 17.82 -12.63 -2.60
N VAL A 31 16.76 -12.19 -3.27
CA VAL A 31 16.48 -12.50 -4.67
C VAL A 31 16.46 -11.22 -5.50
N ILE A 32 17.07 -11.25 -6.68
CA ILE A 32 17.04 -10.13 -7.61
C ILE A 32 16.56 -10.60 -8.99
N VAL A 33 15.53 -9.95 -9.48
CA VAL A 33 14.90 -10.22 -10.77
C VAL A 33 14.93 -8.99 -11.68
N THR A 34 14.72 -9.20 -12.98
CA THR A 34 14.59 -8.07 -13.93
C THR A 34 13.17 -7.51 -13.88
N SER A 35 13.08 -6.19 -13.71
CA SER A 35 11.79 -5.50 -13.74
C SER A 35 11.22 -5.47 -15.14
N THR A 36 9.99 -5.93 -15.29
CA THR A 36 9.25 -5.94 -16.56
C THR A 36 7.80 -5.48 -16.34
N ILE A 37 7.10 -5.21 -17.42
CA ILE A 37 5.65 -5.00 -17.39
C ILE A 37 4.99 -6.37 -17.24
N SER A 38 4.26 -6.58 -16.15
CA SER A 38 3.57 -7.84 -15.88
C SER A 38 2.05 -7.67 -15.99
N GLU A 39 1.40 -8.57 -16.72
CA GLU A 39 -0.06 -8.66 -16.74
C GLU A 39 -0.57 -9.03 -15.34
N GLY A 40 -1.62 -8.35 -14.86
CA GLY A 40 -2.15 -8.55 -13.51
C GLY A 40 -1.41 -7.78 -12.40
N ALA A 41 -0.35 -7.01 -12.72
CA ALA A 41 0.26 -6.11 -11.74
C ALA A 41 -0.74 -5.03 -11.28
N ARG A 42 -0.52 -4.51 -10.07
CA ARG A 42 -1.34 -3.43 -9.50
C ARG A 42 -1.38 -2.24 -10.47
N ARG A 43 -2.59 -1.83 -10.88
CA ARG A 43 -2.85 -0.91 -12.00
C ARG A 43 -2.28 0.50 -11.81
N TYR A 44 -1.93 0.89 -10.58
CA TYR A 44 -1.28 2.17 -10.30
C TYR A 44 0.25 2.14 -10.47
N LEU A 45 0.85 0.97 -10.57
CA LEU A 45 2.29 0.83 -10.77
C LEU A 45 2.66 1.25 -12.20
N LYS A 46 3.67 2.09 -12.30
CA LYS A 46 4.26 2.49 -13.58
C LYS A 46 5.50 1.65 -13.87
N LEU A 47 5.27 0.38 -14.18
CA LEU A 47 6.31 -0.59 -14.50
C LEU A 47 6.92 -0.33 -15.89
N PRO A 48 8.22 -0.70 -16.11
CA PRO A 48 9.15 -1.26 -15.14
C PRO A 48 9.77 -0.19 -14.22
N PHE A 49 10.09 -0.55 -12.98
CA PHE A 49 10.85 0.33 -12.09
C PHE A 49 12.35 0.15 -12.26
N SER A 50 13.11 1.24 -12.12
CA SER A 50 14.58 1.20 -12.08
C SER A 50 15.09 0.36 -10.90
N CYS A 51 14.46 0.51 -9.73
CA CYS A 51 14.73 -0.29 -8.54
C CYS A 51 13.49 -0.32 -7.65
N GLN A 52 13.06 -1.52 -7.29
CA GLN A 52 12.01 -1.78 -6.30
C GLN A 52 12.48 -2.89 -5.37
N LEU A 53 12.37 -2.67 -4.07
CA LEU A 53 12.69 -3.63 -3.01
C LEU A 53 11.43 -3.93 -2.23
N VAL A 54 11.15 -5.22 -1.99
CA VAL A 54 10.03 -5.68 -1.17
C VAL A 54 10.53 -6.70 -0.17
N SER A 55 10.08 -6.59 1.08
CA SER A 55 10.39 -7.54 2.15
C SER A 55 9.16 -7.90 2.96
N TYR A 56 8.94 -9.19 3.15
CA TYR A 56 8.00 -9.76 4.12
C TYR A 56 8.68 -10.12 5.45
N GLY A 57 9.91 -9.61 5.67
CA GLY A 57 10.69 -9.75 6.90
C GLY A 57 11.76 -10.83 6.87
N ASN A 58 11.75 -11.77 5.92
CA ASN A 58 12.72 -12.85 5.84
C ASN A 58 13.91 -12.53 4.93
N ASN A 59 13.65 -11.95 3.78
CA ASN A 59 14.63 -11.56 2.77
C ASN A 59 14.19 -10.32 2.00
N ILE A 60 15.00 -9.88 1.04
CA ILE A 60 14.63 -8.88 0.04
C ILE A 60 14.38 -9.58 -1.30
N VAL A 61 13.22 -9.32 -1.91
CA VAL A 61 12.99 -9.57 -3.33
C VAL A 61 13.10 -8.23 -4.05
N ALA A 62 14.13 -8.09 -4.88
CA ALA A 62 14.44 -6.88 -5.63
C ALA A 62 14.07 -7.05 -7.10
N SER A 63 13.32 -6.10 -7.66
CA SER A 63 13.00 -6.00 -9.08
C SER A 63 13.67 -4.76 -9.66
N VAL A 64 14.56 -4.93 -10.64
CA VAL A 64 15.41 -3.84 -11.14
C VAL A 64 15.57 -3.89 -12.65
N LEU A 65 15.80 -2.74 -13.28
CA LEU A 65 16.31 -2.71 -14.65
C LEU A 65 17.75 -3.23 -14.68
N PRO A 66 18.21 -3.84 -15.80
CA PRO A 66 19.51 -4.49 -15.90
C PRO A 66 20.68 -3.63 -15.44
N GLU A 67 20.69 -2.34 -15.79
CA GLU A 67 21.74 -1.39 -15.43
C GLU A 67 21.83 -1.06 -13.93
N PHE A 68 20.83 -1.42 -13.14
CA PHE A 68 20.79 -1.22 -11.68
C PHE A 68 21.09 -2.51 -10.91
N ARG A 69 21.27 -3.66 -11.60
CA ARG A 69 21.40 -4.98 -10.99
C ARG A 69 22.58 -5.05 -10.01
N ASP A 70 23.80 -4.77 -10.49
CA ASP A 70 25.02 -4.95 -9.70
C ASP A 70 25.03 -4.07 -8.45
N LEU A 71 24.57 -2.80 -8.57
CA LEU A 71 24.51 -1.90 -7.42
C LEU A 71 23.46 -2.33 -6.40
N THR A 72 22.33 -2.84 -6.87
CA THR A 72 21.26 -3.31 -5.98
C THR A 72 21.65 -4.62 -5.30
N GLU A 73 22.24 -5.58 -6.04
CA GLU A 73 22.73 -6.84 -5.50
C GLU A 73 23.79 -6.61 -4.41
N LYS A 74 24.73 -5.71 -4.66
CA LYS A 74 25.72 -5.31 -3.65
C LYS A 74 25.04 -4.74 -2.41
N TYR A 75 24.04 -3.86 -2.59
CA TYR A 75 23.34 -3.22 -1.48
C TYR A 75 22.59 -4.21 -0.61
N ILE A 76 21.69 -5.03 -1.21
CA ILE A 76 20.83 -5.94 -0.46
C ILE A 76 21.61 -7.06 0.25
N ASN A 77 22.84 -7.37 -0.20
CA ASN A 77 23.70 -8.38 0.42
C ASN A 77 24.77 -7.80 1.37
N SER A 78 24.76 -6.48 1.59
CA SER A 78 25.75 -5.82 2.47
C SER A 78 25.31 -5.71 3.93
N TYR A 79 24.00 -5.85 4.21
CA TYR A 79 23.43 -5.63 5.53
C TYR A 79 22.30 -6.63 5.82
N PRO A 80 21.98 -6.90 7.11
CA PRO A 80 20.78 -7.61 7.50
C PRO A 80 19.51 -6.94 6.97
N VAL A 81 18.47 -7.72 6.70
CA VAL A 81 17.20 -7.26 6.08
C VAL A 81 16.59 -6.09 6.84
N GLU A 82 16.57 -6.15 8.17
CA GLU A 82 16.01 -5.13 9.06
C GLU A 82 16.71 -3.77 8.95
N HIS A 83 17.97 -3.73 8.48
CA HIS A 83 18.74 -2.49 8.34
C HIS A 83 18.67 -1.88 6.93
N LEU A 84 18.19 -2.63 5.93
CA LEU A 84 18.15 -2.16 4.54
C LEU A 84 17.12 -1.04 4.28
N PHE A 85 16.19 -0.82 5.21
CA PHE A 85 15.22 0.28 5.18
C PHE A 85 15.51 1.37 6.20
N GLU A 86 16.69 1.32 6.86
CA GLU A 86 17.14 2.37 7.77
C GLU A 86 17.85 3.51 7.03
N THR A 87 17.65 4.72 7.50
CA THR A 87 18.16 5.95 6.86
C THR A 87 19.67 5.92 6.53
N PRO A 88 20.58 5.49 7.44
CA PRO A 88 22.01 5.47 7.12
C PRO A 88 22.35 4.60 5.91
N HIS A 89 21.74 3.42 5.81
CA HIS A 89 21.97 2.48 4.72
C HIS A 89 21.27 2.93 3.43
N MET A 90 20.07 3.49 3.54
CA MET A 90 19.36 4.06 2.39
C MET A 90 20.17 5.17 1.68
N HIS A 91 20.97 5.97 2.42
CA HIS A 91 21.86 6.95 1.79
C HIS A 91 22.84 6.28 0.82
N LEU A 92 23.40 5.12 1.17
CA LEU A 92 24.35 4.41 0.30
C LEU A 92 23.68 3.95 -1.01
N LEU A 93 22.46 3.43 -0.93
CA LEU A 93 21.69 3.07 -2.11
C LEU A 93 21.32 4.33 -2.92
N ASN A 94 20.84 5.37 -2.26
CA ASN A 94 20.45 6.61 -2.91
C ASN A 94 21.62 7.28 -3.65
N ASP A 95 22.82 7.33 -3.04
CA ASP A 95 24.02 7.88 -3.66
C ASP A 95 24.47 7.09 -4.88
N ALA A 96 24.30 5.75 -4.86
CA ALA A 96 24.57 4.91 -6.01
C ALA A 96 23.54 5.11 -7.14
N LEU A 97 22.26 5.24 -6.80
CA LEU A 97 21.18 5.54 -7.74
C LEU A 97 21.32 6.93 -8.36
N LEU A 98 21.72 7.94 -7.59
CA LEU A 98 21.96 9.31 -8.07
C LEU A 98 22.96 9.38 -9.22
N LYS A 99 24.00 8.55 -9.19
CA LYS A 99 25.00 8.46 -10.29
C LYS A 99 24.40 8.01 -11.61
N LYS A 100 23.18 7.46 -11.56
CA LYS A 100 22.41 6.98 -12.71
C LYS A 100 21.09 7.76 -12.89
N GLY A 101 20.98 8.96 -12.30
CA GLY A 101 19.82 9.84 -12.43
C GLY A 101 18.55 9.35 -11.73
N GLN A 102 18.69 8.48 -10.73
CA GLN A 102 17.56 7.95 -9.93
C GLN A 102 17.72 8.32 -8.46
N LYS A 103 16.59 8.40 -7.74
CA LYS A 103 16.52 8.61 -6.29
C LYS A 103 15.51 7.65 -5.66
N ILE A 104 15.71 7.30 -4.41
CA ILE A 104 14.67 6.66 -3.60
C ILE A 104 13.49 7.63 -3.52
N CYS A 105 12.29 7.14 -3.86
CA CYS A 105 11.08 7.98 -3.95
C CYS A 105 10.05 7.61 -2.91
N PHE A 106 9.68 6.34 -2.87
CA PHE A 106 8.56 5.88 -2.06
C PHE A 106 9.01 4.76 -1.13
N MET A 107 8.58 4.85 0.12
CA MET A 107 8.74 3.81 1.11
C MET A 107 7.49 3.78 1.99
N ALA A 108 6.89 2.61 2.13
CA ALA A 108 5.72 2.42 2.97
C ALA A 108 5.71 1.07 3.64
N GLU A 109 5.01 1.02 4.76
CA GLU A 109 4.62 -0.20 5.44
C GLU A 109 3.20 -0.57 5.02
N TYR A 110 2.99 -1.85 4.76
CA TYR A 110 1.75 -2.42 4.30
C TYR A 110 1.18 -3.36 5.35
N PHE A 111 -0.14 -3.35 5.47
CA PHE A 111 -0.88 -4.06 6.49
C PHE A 111 -1.90 -4.99 5.85
N LEU A 112 -2.02 -6.20 6.39
CA LEU A 112 -3.07 -7.17 6.06
C LEU A 112 -4.02 -7.35 7.22
N PRO A 113 -5.29 -7.73 6.97
CA PRO A 113 -6.20 -8.04 8.05
C PRO A 113 -5.73 -9.28 8.82
N ASP A 114 -5.87 -9.23 10.12
CA ASP A 114 -5.74 -10.38 10.99
C ASP A 114 -7.14 -10.86 11.37
N ILE A 115 -7.58 -11.98 10.78
CA ILE A 115 -8.94 -12.47 10.96
C ILE A 115 -9.27 -12.93 12.38
N GLU A 116 -8.26 -13.17 13.22
CA GLU A 116 -8.47 -13.53 14.63
C GLU A 116 -8.93 -12.32 15.47
N VAL A 117 -8.57 -11.10 15.03
CA VAL A 117 -8.90 -9.86 15.73
C VAL A 117 -9.77 -8.90 14.91
N LEU A 118 -9.90 -9.13 13.59
CA LEU A 118 -10.76 -8.33 12.72
C LEU A 118 -12.23 -8.57 13.08
N ARG A 119 -12.89 -7.51 13.50
CA ARG A 119 -14.33 -7.50 13.82
C ARG A 119 -14.90 -6.12 13.60
N GLU A 120 -16.20 -6.01 13.42
CA GLU A 120 -16.87 -4.73 13.39
C GLU A 120 -16.56 -3.93 14.65
N ARG A 121 -16.21 -2.66 14.48
CA ARG A 121 -15.98 -1.72 15.57
C ARG A 121 -17.20 -0.83 15.72
N HIS A 122 -17.51 -0.48 16.96
CA HIS A 122 -18.60 0.44 17.24
C HIS A 122 -18.36 1.80 16.56
N CYS A 123 -19.42 2.31 15.93
CA CYS A 123 -19.50 3.65 15.38
C CYS A 123 -20.70 4.37 16.00
N PRO A 124 -20.58 5.60 16.51
CA PRO A 124 -21.71 6.36 17.04
C PRO A 124 -22.65 6.88 15.94
N TYR A 125 -22.30 6.69 14.69
CA TYR A 125 -23.02 7.17 13.51
C TYR A 125 -23.53 6.00 12.66
N THR A 126 -24.54 6.26 11.82
CA THR A 126 -25.10 5.26 10.91
C THR A 126 -24.08 4.93 9.83
N LEU A 127 -23.78 3.64 9.64
CA LEU A 127 -22.91 3.16 8.57
C LEU A 127 -23.77 2.73 7.37
N ARG A 128 -23.37 3.18 6.17
CA ARG A 128 -23.99 2.77 4.90
C ARG A 128 -22.90 2.22 3.98
N ILE A 129 -23.18 1.09 3.31
CA ILE A 129 -22.32 0.55 2.25
C ILE A 129 -22.60 1.37 0.99
N LEU A 130 -21.54 1.78 0.32
CA LEU A 130 -21.57 2.57 -0.90
C LEU A 130 -20.95 1.77 -2.05
N THR A 131 -21.52 1.91 -3.22
CA THR A 131 -21.04 1.32 -4.47
C THR A 131 -20.45 2.41 -5.38
N GLN A 132 -19.90 2.02 -6.52
CA GLN A 132 -19.31 2.95 -7.48
C GLN A 132 -20.32 4.05 -7.93
N GLU A 133 -21.60 3.71 -8.03
CA GLU A 133 -22.65 4.66 -8.41
C GLU A 133 -22.82 5.79 -7.39
N ASP A 134 -22.61 5.51 -6.11
CA ASP A 134 -22.73 6.47 -5.02
C ASP A 134 -21.56 7.46 -4.95
N PHE A 135 -20.46 7.21 -5.66
CA PHE A 135 -19.24 8.02 -5.56
C PHE A 135 -19.24 9.27 -6.43
N ALA A 136 -20.19 9.42 -7.36
CA ALA A 136 -20.17 10.46 -8.40
C ALA A 136 -19.93 11.87 -7.82
N GLU A 137 -20.59 12.20 -6.71
CA GLU A 137 -20.51 13.51 -6.05
C GLU A 137 -19.51 13.54 -4.87
N LEU A 138 -18.80 12.42 -4.60
CA LEU A 138 -17.89 12.29 -3.47
C LEU A 138 -16.41 12.49 -3.83
N TYR A 139 -16.07 12.78 -5.09
CA TYR A 139 -14.71 13.13 -5.50
C TYR A 139 -14.39 14.57 -5.12
N LEU A 140 -14.29 14.81 -3.82
CA LEU A 140 -14.02 16.09 -3.19
C LEU A 140 -12.71 16.04 -2.40
N PRO A 141 -12.04 17.19 -2.18
CA PRO A 141 -10.77 17.22 -1.45
C PRO A 141 -10.79 16.55 -0.07
N GLU A 142 -11.92 16.66 0.64
CA GLU A 142 -12.10 16.03 1.96
C GLU A 142 -12.13 14.49 1.95
N TRP A 143 -12.34 13.85 0.78
CA TRP A 143 -12.41 12.41 0.60
C TRP A 143 -11.25 11.87 -0.28
N SER A 144 -10.21 12.67 -0.48
CA SER A 144 -9.12 12.36 -1.43
C SER A 144 -8.20 11.21 -1.01
N ASN A 145 -8.24 10.76 0.25
CA ASN A 145 -7.59 9.51 0.64
C ASN A 145 -8.52 8.30 0.47
N ALA A 146 -9.83 8.46 0.68
CA ALA A 146 -10.80 7.39 0.53
C ALA A 146 -11.09 7.05 -0.94
N LEU A 147 -11.12 8.05 -1.82
CA LEU A 147 -11.40 7.92 -3.26
C LEU A 147 -10.28 8.55 -4.09
N CYS A 148 -10.02 7.97 -5.26
CA CYS A 148 -8.96 8.44 -6.16
C CYS A 148 -9.55 9.02 -7.45
N GLU A 149 -9.67 10.36 -7.52
CA GLU A 149 -10.25 11.04 -8.69
C GLU A 149 -9.57 10.66 -10.02
N ASN A 150 -8.26 10.46 -10.01
CA ASN A 150 -7.50 10.07 -11.21
C ASN A 150 -7.72 8.60 -11.62
N ARG A 151 -8.40 7.81 -10.80
CA ARG A 151 -8.64 6.37 -11.02
C ARG A 151 -10.06 5.96 -10.60
N LYS A 152 -11.05 6.83 -10.82
CA LYS A 152 -12.47 6.63 -10.44
C LYS A 152 -13.02 5.23 -10.79
N HIS A 153 -12.60 4.68 -11.94
CA HIS A 153 -13.02 3.36 -12.42
C HIS A 153 -12.51 2.19 -11.55
N LEU A 154 -11.53 2.43 -10.67
CA LEU A 154 -11.00 1.43 -9.73
C LEU A 154 -11.64 1.53 -8.35
N ASP A 155 -12.30 2.63 -8.01
CA ASP A 155 -13.02 2.80 -6.75
C ASP A 155 -14.34 2.03 -6.83
N VAL A 156 -14.46 0.89 -6.14
CA VAL A 156 -15.53 -0.09 -6.38
C VAL A 156 -16.46 -0.29 -5.19
N LEU A 157 -15.99 0.01 -3.98
CA LEU A 157 -16.76 -0.20 -2.75
C LEU A 157 -16.35 0.79 -1.68
N GLY A 158 -17.31 1.23 -0.86
CA GLY A 158 -17.03 2.09 0.28
C GLY A 158 -17.98 1.84 1.44
N VAL A 159 -17.63 2.45 2.58
CA VAL A 159 -18.51 2.56 3.75
C VAL A 159 -18.49 4.00 4.21
N GLY A 160 -19.66 4.64 4.25
CA GLY A 160 -19.86 5.99 4.75
C GLY A 160 -20.41 5.99 6.18
N ALA A 161 -19.94 6.91 7.02
CA ALA A 161 -20.54 7.21 8.32
C ALA A 161 -21.38 8.50 8.22
N TYR A 162 -22.63 8.46 8.68
CA TYR A 162 -23.60 9.52 8.53
C TYR A 162 -24.15 10.02 9.86
N ASP A 163 -24.07 11.33 10.07
CA ASP A 163 -24.75 12.07 11.12
C ASP A 163 -26.05 12.66 10.51
N GLY A 164 -27.18 11.95 10.73
CA GLY A 164 -28.38 12.20 9.93
C GLY A 164 -28.14 11.88 8.44
N GLU A 165 -28.26 12.89 7.59
CA GLU A 165 -27.96 12.79 6.14
C GLU A 165 -26.56 13.28 5.78
N LYS A 166 -25.81 13.82 6.74
CA LYS A 166 -24.46 14.35 6.49
C LYS A 166 -23.42 13.24 6.53
N LEU A 167 -22.69 13.05 5.43
CA LEU A 167 -21.50 12.20 5.41
C LEU A 167 -20.38 12.84 6.25
N VAL A 168 -19.88 12.13 7.27
CA VAL A 168 -18.88 12.63 8.22
C VAL A 168 -17.60 11.83 8.19
N GLY A 169 -17.59 10.66 7.58
CA GLY A 169 -16.43 9.82 7.34
C GLY A 169 -16.67 8.86 6.19
N LEU A 170 -15.65 8.57 5.43
CA LEU A 170 -15.68 7.70 4.26
C LEU A 170 -14.47 6.80 4.24
N ALA A 171 -14.68 5.48 4.19
CA ALA A 171 -13.67 4.53 3.75
C ALA A 171 -14.03 4.06 2.34
N GLY A 172 -13.09 4.13 1.42
CA GLY A 172 -13.24 3.60 0.08
C GLY A 172 -12.17 2.55 -0.22
N CYS A 173 -12.40 1.72 -1.23
CA CYS A 173 -11.36 0.84 -1.71
C CYS A 173 -11.22 0.87 -3.22
N SER A 174 -9.97 0.76 -3.66
CA SER A 174 -9.57 0.70 -5.06
C SER A 174 -9.24 -0.74 -5.46
N ALA A 175 -9.88 -1.23 -6.54
CA ALA A 175 -9.60 -2.55 -7.14
C ALA A 175 -8.33 -2.47 -8.01
N ASP A 176 -7.20 -2.21 -7.36
CA ASP A 176 -5.90 -2.03 -8.03
C ASP A 176 -5.44 -3.31 -8.76
N CYS A 177 -5.86 -4.47 -8.30
CA CYS A 177 -5.70 -5.75 -8.95
C CYS A 177 -6.90 -6.66 -8.66
N ASP A 178 -6.93 -7.83 -9.28
CA ASP A 178 -8.08 -8.74 -9.18
C ASP A 178 -8.17 -9.46 -7.83
N SER A 179 -7.06 -9.59 -7.12
CA SER A 179 -6.98 -10.33 -5.85
C SER A 179 -7.06 -9.46 -4.60
N MET A 180 -6.57 -8.21 -4.68
CA MET A 180 -6.40 -7.34 -3.52
C MET A 180 -6.95 -5.94 -3.78
N TRP A 181 -7.61 -5.37 -2.76
CA TRP A 181 -8.20 -4.03 -2.82
C TRP A 181 -7.61 -3.14 -1.73
N GLN A 182 -7.07 -1.98 -2.14
CA GLN A 182 -6.47 -1.01 -1.23
C GLN A 182 -7.53 -0.17 -0.54
N ILE A 183 -7.46 -0.06 0.79
CA ILE A 183 -8.35 0.78 1.58
C ILE A 183 -7.73 2.16 1.82
N GLY A 184 -8.51 3.21 1.55
CA GLY A 184 -8.26 4.58 1.97
C GLY A 184 -9.36 5.09 2.89
N ILE A 185 -9.06 6.11 3.72
CA ILE A 185 -9.97 6.58 4.77
C ILE A 185 -9.84 8.08 5.02
N ASP A 186 -10.99 8.75 5.11
CA ASP A 186 -11.10 10.12 5.56
C ASP A 186 -12.19 10.27 6.62
N VAL A 187 -11.97 11.18 7.56
CA VAL A 187 -12.96 11.62 8.55
C VAL A 187 -12.87 13.13 8.70
N LEU A 188 -14.00 13.81 8.60
CA LEU A 188 -14.07 15.26 8.74
C LEU A 188 -13.44 15.71 10.07
N PRO A 189 -12.70 16.81 10.10
CA PRO A 189 -11.95 17.26 11.28
C PRO A 189 -12.78 17.33 12.57
N ALA A 190 -14.01 17.84 12.49
CA ALA A 190 -14.91 17.97 13.65
C ALA A 190 -15.38 16.63 14.24
N TYR A 191 -15.28 15.53 13.48
CA TYR A 191 -15.76 14.19 13.84
C TYR A 191 -14.64 13.22 14.20
N ARG A 192 -13.38 13.69 14.20
CA ARG A 192 -12.22 12.85 14.53
C ARG A 192 -12.20 12.45 16.01
N ARG A 193 -11.41 11.40 16.33
CA ARG A 193 -11.20 10.83 17.68
C ARG A 193 -12.44 10.20 18.32
N GLN A 194 -13.48 9.91 17.53
CA GLN A 194 -14.71 9.24 17.98
C GLN A 194 -14.77 7.75 17.56
N GLY A 195 -13.68 7.19 17.04
CA GLY A 195 -13.64 5.78 16.60
C GLY A 195 -14.14 5.55 15.16
N ILE A 196 -14.62 6.58 14.45
CA ILE A 196 -15.22 6.47 13.12
C ILE A 196 -14.27 5.79 12.13
N ALA A 197 -13.02 6.28 12.03
CA ALA A 197 -12.05 5.72 11.07
C ALA A 197 -11.87 4.21 11.25
N SER A 198 -11.69 3.72 12.49
CA SER A 198 -11.51 2.30 12.74
C SER A 198 -12.77 1.48 12.50
N ALA A 199 -13.95 2.04 12.73
CA ALA A 199 -15.22 1.39 12.42
C ALA A 199 -15.43 1.25 10.90
N LEU A 200 -15.18 2.32 10.15
CA LEU A 200 -15.27 2.32 8.68
C LEU A 200 -14.26 1.34 8.06
N THR A 201 -12.99 1.41 8.48
CA THR A 201 -11.93 0.55 7.94
C THR A 201 -12.20 -0.93 8.24
N SER A 202 -12.60 -1.28 9.48
CA SER A 202 -12.90 -2.67 9.82
C SER A 202 -14.13 -3.20 9.07
N ARG A 203 -15.20 -2.38 8.97
CA ARG A 203 -16.40 -2.77 8.21
C ARG A 203 -16.08 -2.98 6.73
N LEU A 204 -15.35 -2.05 6.10
CA LEU A 204 -14.97 -2.19 4.70
C LEU A 204 -14.08 -3.42 4.47
N ALA A 205 -13.14 -3.70 5.37
CA ALA A 205 -12.30 -4.90 5.28
C ALA A 205 -13.12 -6.19 5.30
N ILE A 206 -14.12 -6.28 6.17
CA ILE A 206 -15.05 -7.43 6.25
C ILE A 206 -15.83 -7.56 4.94
N GLU A 207 -16.33 -6.45 4.40
CA GLU A 207 -17.08 -6.45 3.14
C GLU A 207 -16.23 -6.90 1.95
N ILE A 208 -14.95 -6.53 1.91
CA ILE A 208 -14.00 -6.95 0.87
C ILE A 208 -13.73 -8.46 0.99
N LEU A 209 -13.47 -8.97 2.20
CA LEU A 209 -13.25 -10.40 2.45
C LEU A 209 -14.48 -11.24 2.08
N ASN A 210 -15.68 -10.76 2.36
CA ASN A 210 -16.95 -11.42 1.98
C ASN A 210 -17.11 -11.54 0.46
N ARG A 211 -16.43 -10.66 -0.31
CA ARG A 211 -16.39 -10.72 -1.78
C ARG A 211 -15.24 -11.56 -2.32
N GLY A 212 -14.52 -12.27 -1.44
CA GLY A 212 -13.41 -13.15 -1.82
C GLY A 212 -12.15 -12.38 -2.24
N ARG A 213 -12.01 -11.13 -1.85
CA ARG A 213 -10.82 -10.30 -2.10
C ARG A 213 -10.07 -10.04 -0.80
N VAL A 214 -8.77 -9.75 -0.89
CA VAL A 214 -7.95 -9.41 0.27
C VAL A 214 -7.85 -7.89 0.39
N PRO A 215 -8.37 -7.29 1.47
CA PRO A 215 -8.13 -5.87 1.73
C PRO A 215 -6.68 -5.66 2.17
N PHE A 216 -6.06 -4.58 1.72
CA PHE A 216 -4.80 -4.15 2.25
C PHE A 216 -4.80 -2.65 2.55
N TYR A 217 -3.91 -2.25 3.43
CA TYR A 217 -3.76 -0.87 3.86
C TYR A 217 -2.28 -0.50 3.80
N CYS A 218 -1.95 0.73 3.44
CA CYS A 218 -0.58 1.18 3.49
C CYS A 218 -0.46 2.55 4.15
N ALA A 219 0.67 2.81 4.77
CA ALA A 219 0.99 4.09 5.39
C ALA A 219 2.48 4.37 5.32
N ALA A 220 2.83 5.65 5.14
CA ALA A 220 4.18 6.11 5.43
C ALA A 220 4.46 5.97 6.93
N TRP A 221 5.69 5.66 7.30
CA TRP A 221 6.10 5.43 8.71
C TRP A 221 5.81 6.62 9.62
N SER A 222 5.96 7.84 9.10
CA SER A 222 5.63 9.06 9.84
C SER A 222 4.13 9.32 10.00
N ASN A 223 3.27 8.61 9.25
CA ASN A 223 1.83 8.73 9.38
C ASN A 223 1.30 7.83 10.52
N VAL A 224 1.78 8.09 11.73
CA VAL A 224 1.44 7.33 12.94
C VAL A 224 -0.06 7.24 13.20
N LYS A 225 -0.83 8.26 12.77
CA LYS A 225 -2.30 8.24 12.90
C LYS A 225 -2.92 7.14 12.02
N SER A 226 -2.43 7.01 10.79
CA SER A 226 -2.86 5.98 9.84
C SER A 226 -2.46 4.58 10.32
N VAL A 227 -1.22 4.40 10.78
CA VAL A 227 -0.74 3.14 11.36
C VAL A 227 -1.60 2.70 12.55
N ARG A 228 -1.89 3.62 13.49
CA ARG A 228 -2.78 3.33 14.63
C ARG A 228 -4.19 2.97 14.19
N ASN A 229 -4.70 3.58 13.12
CA ASN A 229 -6.00 3.22 12.56
C ASN A 229 -5.98 1.80 12.02
N ALA A 230 -4.98 1.43 11.21
CA ALA A 230 -4.83 0.08 10.68
C ALA A 230 -4.85 -0.97 11.80
N ILE A 231 -3.98 -0.83 12.81
CA ILE A 231 -3.89 -1.75 13.95
C ILE A 231 -5.23 -1.82 14.72
N LYS A 232 -5.83 -0.67 15.02
CA LYS A 232 -7.11 -0.61 15.74
C LYS A 232 -8.25 -1.24 14.95
N SER A 233 -8.18 -1.21 13.63
CA SER A 233 -9.19 -1.80 12.74
C SER A 233 -9.07 -3.33 12.61
N GLY A 234 -8.00 -3.95 13.12
CA GLY A 234 -7.74 -5.37 13.02
C GLY A 234 -6.77 -5.75 11.90
N PHE A 235 -5.93 -4.82 11.48
CA PHE A 235 -4.81 -5.07 10.58
C PHE A 235 -3.51 -5.24 11.35
N ARG A 236 -2.55 -5.93 10.76
CA ARG A 236 -1.18 -6.10 11.26
C ARG A 236 -0.17 -5.79 10.16
N PRO A 237 1.05 -5.33 10.50
CA PRO A 237 2.15 -5.19 9.55
C PRO A 237 2.39 -6.51 8.81
N ALA A 238 2.65 -6.41 7.51
CA ALA A 238 2.84 -7.59 6.66
C ALA A 238 4.07 -7.49 5.76
N TRP A 239 4.29 -6.36 5.09
CA TRP A 239 5.48 -6.17 4.27
C TRP A 239 5.83 -4.68 4.16
N VAL A 240 7.05 -4.42 3.66
CA VAL A 240 7.54 -3.08 3.32
C VAL A 240 7.95 -3.04 1.85
N GLU A 241 7.75 -1.87 1.22
CA GLU A 241 8.21 -1.61 -0.14
C GLU A 241 9.03 -0.32 -0.19
N MET A 242 10.04 -0.31 -1.05
CA MET A 242 10.80 0.88 -1.41
C MET A 242 10.99 0.91 -2.92
N THR A 243 10.76 2.07 -3.55
CA THR A 243 10.93 2.26 -4.99
C THR A 243 11.86 3.43 -5.29
N ALA A 244 12.51 3.38 -6.45
CA ALA A 244 13.24 4.51 -7.01
C ALA A 244 12.50 5.08 -8.22
N LYS A 245 12.70 6.39 -8.44
CA LYS A 245 12.20 7.12 -9.63
C LYS A 245 13.28 8.06 -10.14
N SER A 246 13.10 8.58 -11.36
CA SER A 246 14.00 9.58 -11.92
C SER A 246 14.10 10.81 -11.04
N CYS A 247 15.29 11.43 -11.03
CA CYS A 247 15.51 12.70 -10.32
C CYS A 247 14.48 13.75 -10.74
N GLU A 248 14.20 13.86 -12.04
CA GLU A 248 13.19 14.78 -12.61
C GLU A 248 11.80 14.56 -11.97
N THR A 249 11.36 13.31 -11.87
CA THR A 249 10.06 12.99 -11.23
C THR A 249 10.03 13.46 -9.77
N ILE A 250 11.11 13.21 -9.02
CA ILE A 250 11.18 13.59 -7.61
C ILE A 250 11.30 15.10 -7.43
N ASP A 251 12.07 15.76 -8.28
CA ASP A 251 12.23 17.23 -8.24
C ASP A 251 10.88 17.90 -8.56
N ALA A 252 10.10 17.37 -9.52
CA ALA A 252 8.73 17.81 -9.79
C ALA A 252 7.79 17.60 -8.60
N MET A 253 7.86 16.44 -7.92
CA MET A 253 7.06 16.16 -6.71
C MET A 253 7.38 17.11 -5.55
N ASN A 254 8.61 17.60 -5.47
CA ASN A 254 9.07 18.52 -4.44
C ASN A 254 8.88 20.01 -4.82
N GLY A 255 8.31 20.30 -5.99
CA GLY A 255 8.14 21.66 -6.48
C GLY A 255 9.47 22.36 -6.85
N VAL A 256 10.53 21.60 -7.05
CA VAL A 256 11.80 22.10 -7.57
C VAL A 256 11.64 22.21 -9.08
N ILE A 257 11.16 23.37 -9.55
CA ILE A 257 11.10 23.69 -10.97
C ILE A 257 12.47 24.21 -11.37
N GLN A 258 13.10 23.56 -12.34
CA GLN A 258 14.26 24.10 -13.04
C GLN A 258 13.83 25.19 -14.00
#